data_679fe89ba7a622a44e01c32df494e904
#
_entry.id   679fe89ba7a622a44e01c32df494e904
#
_cell.length_a   1.000
_cell.length_b   1.000
_cell.length_c   1.000
_cell.angle_alpha   90.00
_cell.angle_beta   90.00
_cell.angle_gamma   90.00
#
_symmetry.space_group_name_H-M   'P 1'
#
loop_
_entity.id
_entity.type
_entity.pdbx_description
1 polymer ?
#
loop_
_entity_poly.entity_id
_entity_poly.type
_entity_poly.pdbx_seq_one_letter_code
_entity_poly.pdbx_strand_id
1 'polypeptide(L)'
;MKKRMILGAMLLLSGCVQVDNYQAVVKHPAPAGLAGYWQSTGPQSSLVSPEAIASLIVTPQGDTLDCRQWQRVIAVPGKLMLDGGTFYNVTQKLDVYRLNQQGNTLEFDGLTLSRTDKPTVECQQALEKAGLDSKR
;
A
#
# COMPACT_ATOMS: atom_id res chain seq x y z
N MET A 1 32.17 30.79 3.12
CA MET A 1 32.46 30.01 2.21
C MET A 1 32.27 28.58 2.34
N LYS A 2 32.58 27.90 3.36
CA LYS A 2 32.36 26.50 3.44
C LYS A 2 31.05 26.08 3.83
N LYS A 3 30.15 26.89 4.23
CA LYS A 3 28.90 26.46 4.70
C LYS A 3 28.05 25.80 3.68
N ARG A 4 28.29 26.00 2.44
CA ARG A 4 27.43 25.40 1.48
C ARG A 4 27.45 23.95 1.47
N MET A 5 28.48 23.33 1.88
CA MET A 5 28.53 21.91 1.85
C MET A 5 27.58 21.25 2.76
N ILE A 6 27.21 21.88 3.81
CA ILE A 6 26.32 21.30 4.77
C ILE A 6 24.95 21.08 4.23
N LEU A 7 24.52 21.93 3.32
CA LEU A 7 23.20 21.77 2.76
C LEU A 7 23.05 20.52 1.96
N GLY A 8 24.09 20.13 1.24
CA GLY A 8 23.99 18.93 0.45
C GLY A 8 23.79 17.72 1.28
N ALA A 9 24.42 17.66 2.43
CA ALA A 9 24.27 16.50 3.28
C ALA A 9 22.85 16.35 3.78
N MET A 10 22.18 17.45 4.06
CA MET A 10 20.85 17.35 4.57
C MET A 10 19.88 16.78 3.57
N LEU A 11 20.07 17.05 2.30
CA LEU A 11 19.16 16.55 1.32
C LEU A 11 19.19 15.04 1.23
N LEU A 12 20.29 14.43 1.54
CA LEU A 12 20.38 12.99 1.45
C LEU A 12 19.59 12.29 2.52
N LEU A 13 19.26 12.96 3.60
CA LEU A 13 18.56 12.32 4.69
C LEU A 13 17.06 12.39 4.55
N SER A 14 16.55 13.11 3.57
CA SER A 14 15.11 13.35 3.52
C SER A 14 14.33 12.32 2.75
N GLY A 15 14.95 11.29 2.23
CA GLY A 15 14.26 10.35 1.36
C GLY A 15 13.78 9.06 1.96
N CYS A 16 14.06 8.79 3.22
CA CYS A 16 13.74 7.49 3.79
C CYS A 16 12.69 7.59 4.87
N VAL A 17 11.66 6.77 4.73
CA VAL A 17 10.63 6.63 5.76
C VAL A 17 10.76 5.21 6.30
N GLN A 18 11.00 5.10 7.60
CA GLN A 18 11.17 3.82 8.23
C GLN A 18 10.23 3.69 9.41
N VAL A 19 9.73 2.48 9.63
CA VAL A 19 8.85 2.18 10.75
C VAL A 19 9.44 1.00 11.48
N ASP A 20 9.73 1.18 12.76
CA ASP A 20 10.31 0.12 13.58
C ASP A 20 9.27 -0.62 14.40
N ASN A 21 8.12 -0.03 14.60
CA ASN A 21 7.09 -0.59 15.47
C ASN A 21 5.73 -0.38 14.85
N TYR A 22 5.10 -1.46 14.40
CA TYR A 22 3.82 -1.37 13.75
C TYR A 22 2.75 -0.78 14.68
N GLN A 23 2.81 -1.11 15.96
CA GLN A 23 1.80 -0.62 16.89
C GLN A 23 1.85 0.90 17.05
N ALA A 24 3.00 1.49 16.82
CA ALA A 24 3.14 2.94 16.95
C ALA A 24 2.67 3.71 15.70
N VAL A 25 2.37 3.01 14.62
CA VAL A 25 1.90 3.68 13.41
C VAL A 25 0.48 4.19 13.63
N VAL A 26 0.28 5.47 13.38
CA VAL A 26 -1.05 6.08 13.52
C VAL A 26 -1.80 5.89 12.21
N LYS A 27 -2.90 5.16 12.29
CA LYS A 27 -3.73 4.90 11.14
C LYS A 27 -4.46 6.18 10.73
N HIS A 28 -4.39 6.52 9.47
CA HIS A 28 -5.02 7.74 8.94
C HIS A 28 -6.20 7.35 8.06
N PRO A 29 -7.35 8.01 8.20
CA PRO A 29 -8.48 7.72 7.32
C PRO A 29 -8.10 7.96 5.87
N ALA A 30 -8.64 7.16 4.99
CA ALA A 30 -8.32 7.26 3.57
C ALA A 30 -9.16 8.34 2.89
N PRO A 31 -8.54 9.15 2.02
CA PRO A 31 -9.34 10.04 1.18
C PRO A 31 -10.24 9.22 0.27
N ALA A 32 -11.35 9.80 -0.14
CA ALA A 32 -12.30 9.09 -1.00
C ALA A 32 -11.66 8.57 -2.28
N GLY A 33 -10.69 9.29 -2.81
CA GLY A 33 -10.03 8.85 -4.02
C GLY A 33 -9.12 7.65 -3.84
N LEU A 34 -8.67 7.40 -2.61
CA LEU A 34 -7.76 6.30 -2.34
C LEU A 34 -8.49 5.08 -1.77
N ALA A 35 -9.57 5.28 -1.03
CA ALA A 35 -10.32 4.18 -0.47
C ALA A 35 -10.94 3.34 -1.60
N GLY A 36 -10.89 2.01 -1.45
CA GLY A 36 -11.49 1.13 -2.44
C GLY A 36 -10.62 -0.07 -2.72
N TYR A 37 -10.86 -0.66 -3.89
CA TYR A 37 -10.18 -1.89 -4.31
C TYR A 37 -9.31 -1.58 -5.52
N TRP A 38 -8.05 -2.00 -5.44
CA TRP A 38 -7.08 -1.78 -6.50
C TRP A 38 -6.50 -3.13 -6.91
N GLN A 39 -6.35 -3.35 -8.21
CA GLN A 39 -5.93 -4.66 -8.70
C GLN A 39 -5.08 -4.52 -9.95
N SER A 40 -4.03 -5.32 -10.05
CA SER A 40 -3.20 -5.36 -11.24
C SER A 40 -3.97 -5.92 -12.42
N THR A 41 -3.66 -5.42 -13.61
CA THR A 41 -4.28 -5.90 -14.84
C THR A 41 -3.19 -6.40 -15.76
N GLY A 42 -3.07 -7.71 -15.88
CA GLY A 42 -2.09 -8.29 -16.76
C GLY A 42 -0.70 -8.40 -16.18
N PRO A 43 0.23 -8.89 -16.96
CA PRO A 43 1.58 -9.16 -16.50
C PRO A 43 2.35 -7.90 -16.16
N GLN A 44 3.17 -7.97 -15.10
CA GLN A 44 4.05 -6.88 -14.72
C GLN A 44 5.37 -7.47 -14.25
N SER A 45 6.45 -6.75 -14.49
CA SER A 45 7.79 -7.27 -14.18
C SER A 45 8.00 -7.48 -12.69
N SER A 46 7.28 -6.75 -11.84
CA SER A 46 7.40 -6.92 -10.40
C SER A 46 6.62 -8.11 -9.86
N LEU A 47 5.82 -8.77 -10.69
CA LEU A 47 5.08 -9.97 -10.29
C LEU A 47 5.85 -11.21 -10.69
N VAL A 48 5.73 -12.25 -9.86
CA VAL A 48 6.50 -13.49 -10.05
C VAL A 48 6.08 -14.27 -11.29
N SER A 49 4.89 -13.99 -11.82
CA SER A 49 4.35 -14.72 -12.97
C SER A 49 3.41 -13.82 -13.73
N PRO A 50 3.28 -14.00 -15.05
CA PRO A 50 2.26 -13.27 -15.81
C PRO A 50 0.83 -13.50 -15.30
N GLU A 51 0.61 -14.59 -14.58
CA GLU A 51 -0.71 -14.94 -14.08
C GLU A 51 -0.94 -14.45 -12.65
N ALA A 52 0.07 -13.90 -12.01
CA ALA A 52 -0.06 -13.43 -10.65
C ALA A 52 -0.93 -12.17 -10.61
N ILE A 53 -1.69 -12.02 -9.53
CA ILE A 53 -2.55 -10.86 -9.33
C ILE A 53 -2.16 -10.19 -8.03
N ALA A 54 -1.93 -8.89 -8.10
CA ALA A 54 -1.67 -8.09 -6.90
C ALA A 54 -2.87 -7.20 -6.67
N SER A 55 -3.30 -7.11 -5.42
CA SER A 55 -4.42 -6.27 -5.03
C SER A 55 -4.06 -5.47 -3.79
N LEU A 56 -4.62 -4.29 -3.68
CA LEU A 56 -4.56 -3.52 -2.45
C LEU A 56 -5.96 -3.06 -2.13
N ILE A 57 -6.43 -3.38 -0.93
CA ILE A 57 -7.73 -2.93 -0.46
C ILE A 57 -7.47 -1.86 0.59
N VAL A 58 -8.11 -0.72 0.44
CA VAL A 58 -7.97 0.40 1.36
C VAL A 58 -9.36 0.73 1.88
N THR A 59 -9.57 0.55 3.19
CA THR A 59 -10.88 0.88 3.77
C THR A 59 -10.95 2.38 4.03
N PRO A 60 -12.17 2.93 4.16
CA PRO A 60 -12.29 4.35 4.49
C PRO A 60 -11.62 4.73 5.80
N GLN A 61 -11.52 3.80 6.74
CA GLN A 61 -10.89 4.06 8.04
C GLN A 61 -9.38 4.03 7.97
N GLY A 62 -8.79 3.57 6.87
CA GLY A 62 -7.35 3.49 6.72
C GLY A 62 -6.74 2.14 7.01
N ASP A 63 -7.56 1.10 7.11
CA ASP A 63 -7.04 -0.26 7.15
C ASP A 63 -6.71 -0.69 5.75
N THR A 64 -5.66 -1.48 5.58
CA THR A 64 -5.27 -1.96 4.27
C THR A 64 -5.10 -3.47 4.28
N LEU A 65 -5.19 -4.05 3.10
CA LEU A 65 -4.87 -5.45 2.90
C LEU A 65 -4.13 -5.58 1.58
N ASP A 66 -2.87 -5.98 1.67
CA ASP A 66 -2.04 -6.27 0.51
C ASP A 66 -2.22 -7.75 0.22
N CYS A 67 -2.86 -8.07 -0.90
CA CYS A 67 -3.26 -9.43 -1.23
C CYS A 67 -2.65 -9.83 -2.56
N ARG A 68 -1.77 -10.82 -2.54
CA ARG A 68 -1.08 -11.28 -3.74
C ARG A 68 -1.41 -12.74 -3.98
N GLN A 69 -1.72 -13.06 -5.21
CA GLN A 69 -2.20 -14.38 -5.59
C GLN A 69 -1.38 -14.96 -6.73
N TRP A 70 -0.78 -16.12 -6.49
CA TRP A 70 -0.22 -16.98 -7.52
C TRP A 70 0.12 -18.29 -6.85
N GLN A 71 -0.62 -19.34 -7.23
CA GLN A 71 -0.51 -20.66 -6.60
C GLN A 71 -0.98 -20.68 -5.16
N ARG A 72 -0.94 -19.56 -4.48
CA ARG A 72 -1.54 -19.41 -3.14
C ARG A 72 -1.79 -17.93 -2.91
N VAL A 73 -2.46 -17.63 -1.83
CA VAL A 73 -2.82 -16.26 -1.47
C VAL A 73 -1.96 -15.82 -0.30
N ILE A 74 -1.31 -14.68 -0.46
CA ILE A 74 -0.55 -14.06 0.63
C ILE A 74 -1.19 -12.72 0.89
N ALA A 75 -1.86 -12.59 2.02
CA ALA A 75 -2.57 -11.37 2.38
C ALA A 75 -1.99 -10.83 3.68
N VAL A 76 -1.56 -9.57 3.64
CA VAL A 76 -0.91 -8.93 4.78
C VAL A 76 -1.69 -7.68 5.14
N PRO A 77 -2.30 -7.64 6.34
CA PRO A 77 -2.98 -6.43 6.80
C PRO A 77 -1.99 -5.31 7.05
N GLY A 78 -2.49 -4.09 6.99
CA GLY A 78 -1.65 -2.93 7.23
C GLY A 78 -2.47 -1.72 7.63
N LYS A 79 -1.78 -0.60 7.72
CA LYS A 79 -2.36 0.70 8.05
C LYS A 79 -1.95 1.72 7.02
N LEU A 80 -2.87 2.61 6.70
CA LEU A 80 -2.56 3.77 5.89
C LEU A 80 -1.92 4.81 6.79
N MET A 81 -0.73 5.28 6.43
CA MET A 81 0.00 6.29 7.19
C MET A 81 0.19 7.52 6.33
N LEU A 82 0.02 8.69 6.94
CA LEU A 82 0.27 9.95 6.24
C LEU A 82 1.51 10.57 6.86
N ASP A 83 2.50 10.88 6.01
CA ASP A 83 3.73 11.50 6.47
C ASP A 83 4.19 12.50 5.42
N GLY A 84 4.33 13.77 5.81
CA GLY A 84 4.80 14.79 4.90
C GLY A 84 3.91 14.98 3.69
N GLY A 85 2.61 14.76 3.83
CA GLY A 85 1.68 14.90 2.72
C GLY A 85 1.62 13.71 1.78
N THR A 86 2.35 12.64 2.08
CA THR A 86 2.38 11.44 1.26
C THR A 86 1.78 10.28 2.02
N PHE A 87 0.96 9.48 1.35
CA PHE A 87 0.39 8.30 1.97
C PHE A 87 1.28 7.09 1.74
N TYR A 88 1.35 6.24 2.76
CA TYR A 88 2.11 5.00 2.73
C TYR A 88 1.24 3.87 3.24
N ASN A 89 1.45 2.68 2.71
CA ASN A 89 0.90 1.47 3.29
C ASN A 89 1.97 0.83 4.16
N VAL A 90 1.72 0.77 5.46
CA VAL A 90 2.63 0.12 6.41
C VAL A 90 2.02 -1.21 6.77
N THR A 91 2.68 -2.30 6.41
CA THR A 91 2.16 -3.63 6.65
C THR A 91 2.56 -4.15 8.02
N GLN A 92 1.86 -5.17 8.48
CA GLN A 92 2.20 -5.82 9.74
C GLN A 92 3.60 -6.44 9.71
N LYS A 93 4.16 -6.64 8.52
CA LYS A 93 5.51 -7.13 8.38
C LYS A 93 6.53 -6.00 8.34
N LEU A 94 6.09 -4.78 8.57
CA LEU A 94 6.95 -3.59 8.59
C LEU A 94 7.48 -3.19 7.22
N ASP A 95 6.82 -3.62 6.16
CA ASP A 95 7.07 -3.06 4.84
C ASP A 95 6.40 -1.71 4.78
N VAL A 96 7.08 -0.72 4.20
CA VAL A 96 6.56 0.63 4.05
C VAL A 96 6.55 0.94 2.57
N TYR A 97 5.36 1.05 1.99
CA TYR A 97 5.21 1.29 0.56
C TYR A 97 4.60 2.66 0.32
N ARG A 98 5.33 3.51 -0.38
CA ARG A 98 4.78 4.79 -0.77
C ARG A 98 3.68 4.55 -1.80
N LEU A 99 2.55 5.21 -1.63
CA LEU A 99 1.42 5.08 -2.54
C LEU A 99 1.35 6.31 -3.43
N ASN A 100 1.35 6.07 -4.74
CA ASN A 100 1.24 7.15 -5.71
C ASN A 100 -0.03 6.92 -6.50
N GLN A 101 -1.06 7.69 -6.20
CA GLN A 101 -2.36 7.53 -6.83
C GLN A 101 -2.62 8.67 -7.79
N GLN A 102 -3.05 8.33 -8.99
CA GLN A 102 -3.43 9.32 -9.98
C GLN A 102 -4.72 8.84 -10.64
N GLY A 103 -5.85 9.45 -10.26
CA GLY A 103 -7.13 9.03 -10.78
C GLY A 103 -7.44 7.59 -10.39
N ASN A 104 -7.67 6.76 -11.38
CA ASN A 104 -7.99 5.35 -11.16
C ASN A 104 -6.78 4.43 -11.23
N THR A 105 -5.59 4.98 -11.10
CA THR A 105 -4.35 4.22 -11.12
C THR A 105 -3.60 4.42 -9.82
N LEU A 106 -3.07 3.34 -9.26
CA LEU A 106 -2.28 3.37 -8.03
C LEU A 106 -0.97 2.64 -8.28
N GLU A 107 0.14 3.31 -7.98
CA GLU A 107 1.46 2.72 -8.12
C GLU A 107 2.11 2.57 -6.76
N PHE A 108 2.63 1.39 -6.47
CA PHE A 108 3.45 1.15 -5.29
C PHE A 108 4.22 -0.16 -5.49
N ASP A 109 5.37 -0.24 -4.85
CA ASP A 109 6.20 -1.45 -4.87
C ASP A 109 6.47 -1.96 -6.30
N GLY A 110 6.64 -1.03 -7.24
CA GLY A 110 6.90 -1.42 -8.63
C GLY A 110 5.67 -1.94 -9.37
N LEU A 111 4.51 -1.87 -8.76
CA LEU A 111 3.27 -2.37 -9.36
C LEU A 111 2.40 -1.22 -9.82
N THR A 112 1.62 -1.45 -10.86
CA THR A 112 0.60 -0.52 -11.31
C THR A 112 -0.75 -1.20 -11.20
N LEU A 113 -1.61 -0.65 -10.37
CA LEU A 113 -2.93 -1.21 -10.13
C LEU A 113 -3.99 -0.25 -10.64
N SER A 114 -5.13 -0.81 -11.01
CA SER A 114 -6.29 -0.03 -11.44
C SER A 114 -7.43 -0.22 -10.45
N ARG A 115 -8.27 0.80 -10.31
CA ARG A 115 -9.43 0.71 -9.43
C ARG A 115 -10.41 -0.31 -9.99
N THR A 116 -11.01 -1.11 -9.10
CA THR A 116 -12.00 -2.09 -9.50
C THR A 116 -13.17 -2.02 -8.51
N ASP A 117 -14.30 -2.59 -8.90
CA ASP A 117 -15.52 -2.53 -8.10
C ASP A 117 -15.50 -3.48 -6.93
N LYS A 118 -14.78 -4.57 -7.03
CA LYS A 118 -14.72 -5.55 -5.96
C LYS A 118 -13.43 -6.36 -6.07
N PRO A 119 -13.00 -6.93 -4.96
CA PRO A 119 -11.78 -7.74 -4.99
C PRO A 119 -12.05 -9.10 -5.61
N THR A 120 -10.98 -9.85 -5.86
CA THR A 120 -11.12 -11.25 -6.22
C THR A 120 -11.80 -11.99 -5.07
N VAL A 121 -12.38 -13.15 -5.37
CA VAL A 121 -13.03 -13.96 -4.35
C VAL A 121 -12.04 -14.32 -3.25
N GLU A 122 -10.81 -14.67 -3.63
CA GLU A 122 -9.79 -15.05 -2.66
C GLU A 122 -9.41 -13.88 -1.76
N CYS A 123 -9.29 -12.69 -2.33
CA CYS A 123 -8.93 -11.52 -1.52
C CYS A 123 -10.11 -11.06 -0.66
N GLN A 124 -11.35 -11.26 -1.14
CA GLN A 124 -12.52 -10.98 -0.31
C GLN A 124 -12.53 -11.88 0.91
N GLN A 125 -12.22 -13.15 0.73
CA GLN A 125 -12.16 -14.08 1.85
C GLN A 125 -11.05 -13.69 2.83
N ALA A 126 -9.91 -13.25 2.31
CA ALA A 126 -8.82 -12.81 3.17
C ALA A 126 -9.21 -11.55 3.94
N LEU A 127 -9.97 -10.66 3.32
CA LEU A 127 -10.45 -9.45 3.96
C LEU A 127 -11.38 -9.79 5.13
N GLU A 128 -12.29 -10.73 4.91
CA GLU A 128 -13.20 -11.17 5.95
C GLU A 128 -12.44 -11.83 7.10
N LYS A 129 -11.47 -12.66 6.75
CA LYS A 129 -10.69 -13.35 7.76
C LYS A 129 -9.88 -12.37 8.59
N ALA A 130 -9.42 -11.28 8.00
CA ALA A 130 -8.69 -10.26 8.73
C ALA A 130 -9.60 -9.35 9.57
N GLY A 131 -10.92 -9.50 9.44
CA GLY A 131 -11.85 -8.68 10.20
C GLY A 131 -12.00 -7.27 9.66
N LEU A 132 -11.64 -7.04 8.42
CA LEU A 132 -11.66 -5.71 7.83
C LEU A 132 -12.85 -5.48 6.91
N ASP A 133 -13.72 -6.47 6.77
CA ASP A 133 -14.89 -6.34 5.91
C ASP A 133 -15.85 -5.34 6.53
N SER A 134 -16.18 -4.28 5.80
CA SER A 134 -17.01 -3.20 6.32
C SER A 134 -18.45 -3.58 6.50
N LYS A 135 -18.84 -4.76 6.05
CA LYS A 135 -20.21 -5.19 6.27
C LYS A 135 -20.49 -5.60 7.67
N ARG A 136 -19.51 -5.78 8.47
CA ARG A 136 -19.76 -6.19 9.82
C ARG A 136 -20.20 -5.10 10.70
#